data_412440e3aa15b5b67c9d77f9aa422d76
#
_entry.id   412440e3aa15b5b67c9d77f9aa422d76
#
_cell.length_a   1.000
_cell.length_b   1.000
_cell.length_c   1.000
_cell.angle_alpha   90.00
_cell.angle_beta   90.00
_cell.angle_gamma   90.00
#
_symmetry.space_group_name_H-M   'P 1'
#
loop_
_entity.id
_entity.type
_entity.pdbx_description
1 polymer ?
#
loop_
_entity_poly.entity_id
_entity_poly.type
_entity_poly.pdbx_seq_one_letter_code
_entity_poly.pdbx_strand_id
1 'polypeptide(L)'
;MKKFLFLTVLGLVASFGVMAQDVKFSEGSFKFGKIEQNKPVTHVFTFTNNGAKPAVIEFATAECGCTTPEYSKEPVLKGKNSTIKVTYNAAALGTFSKRVTIKFACVNDPVILTIEGEVVAAKPTAKASK
;
A
#
# COMPACT_ATOMS: atom_id res chain seq x y z
N MET A 1 -14.17 60.70 30.65
CA MET A 1 -13.98 60.18 29.30
C MET A 1 -13.41 58.76 29.37
N LYS A 2 -14.21 57.80 29.11
CA LYS A 2 -13.76 56.40 29.12
C LYS A 2 -13.36 56.04 27.68
N LYS A 3 -12.08 55.86 27.47
CA LYS A 3 -11.57 55.36 26.19
C LYS A 3 -11.69 53.85 26.24
N PHE A 4 -12.62 53.29 25.47
CA PHE A 4 -12.69 51.88 25.24
C PHE A 4 -11.63 51.50 24.20
N LEU A 5 -10.61 50.83 24.67
CA LEU A 5 -9.59 50.23 23.81
C LEU A 5 -10.14 48.89 23.27
N PHE A 6 -10.65 48.93 22.06
CA PHE A 6 -11.01 47.67 21.37
C PHE A 6 -9.72 46.97 20.93
N LEU A 7 -9.36 45.98 21.72
CA LEU A 7 -8.29 45.06 21.34
C LEU A 7 -8.86 44.07 20.33
N THR A 8 -8.69 44.34 19.02
CA THR A 8 -8.95 43.37 17.98
C THR A 8 -7.87 42.32 18.02
N VAL A 9 -8.21 41.19 18.63
CA VAL A 9 -7.41 39.98 18.54
C VAL A 9 -7.65 39.44 17.14
N LEU A 10 -6.74 39.76 16.23
CA LEU A 10 -6.69 39.17 14.88
C LEU A 10 -6.22 37.71 15.08
N GLY A 11 -7.19 36.79 15.12
CA GLY A 11 -6.94 35.36 15.15
C GLY A 11 -6.25 34.94 13.86
N LEU A 12 -4.96 34.67 13.95
CA LEU A 12 -4.17 34.02 12.91
C LEU A 12 -4.66 32.57 12.77
N VAL A 13 -5.61 32.36 11.90
CA VAL A 13 -6.01 31.01 11.51
C VAL A 13 -4.85 30.42 10.71
N ALA A 14 -3.98 29.68 11.38
CA ALA A 14 -2.99 28.87 10.71
C ALA A 14 -3.74 27.79 9.93
N SER A 15 -3.93 28.03 8.65
CA SER A 15 -4.41 26.99 7.72
C SER A 15 -3.31 25.94 7.64
N PHE A 16 -3.42 24.88 8.45
CA PHE A 16 -2.65 23.68 8.21
C PHE A 16 -3.15 23.12 6.89
N GLY A 17 -2.42 23.41 5.82
CA GLY A 17 -2.65 22.77 4.55
C GLY A 17 -2.44 21.27 4.74
N VAL A 18 -3.52 20.52 4.73
CA VAL A 18 -3.45 19.07 4.60
C VAL A 18 -2.81 18.83 3.25
N MET A 19 -1.53 18.46 3.25
CA MET A 19 -0.86 17.99 2.04
C MET A 19 -1.59 16.72 1.61
N ALA A 20 -2.47 16.82 0.62
CA ALA A 20 -3.07 15.65 0.00
C ALA A 20 -1.94 14.83 -0.61
N GLN A 21 -1.86 13.55 -0.24
CA GLN A 21 -0.90 12.65 -0.86
C GLN A 21 -1.22 12.58 -2.35
N ASP A 22 -0.21 12.74 -3.18
CA ASP A 22 -0.37 12.69 -4.64
C ASP A 22 -0.85 11.33 -5.13
N VAL A 23 -0.46 10.26 -4.43
CA VAL A 23 -0.89 8.89 -4.72
C VAL A 23 -1.58 8.31 -3.50
N LYS A 24 -2.79 7.79 -3.70
CA LYS A 24 -3.58 7.18 -2.63
C LYS A 24 -3.89 5.73 -2.95
N PHE A 25 -3.52 4.82 -2.07
CA PHE A 25 -3.96 3.43 -2.12
C PHE A 25 -5.32 3.27 -1.44
N SER A 26 -6.16 2.39 -2.00
CA SER A 26 -7.45 2.04 -1.40
C SER A 26 -7.29 1.34 -0.05
N GLU A 27 -6.18 0.61 0.11
CA GLU A 27 -5.78 -0.06 1.33
C GLU A 27 -4.25 -0.15 1.41
N GLY A 28 -3.71 -0.08 2.61
CA GLY A 28 -2.26 -0.19 2.84
C GLY A 28 -1.83 -1.58 3.29
N SER A 29 -2.76 -2.45 3.62
CA SER A 29 -2.48 -3.79 4.09
C SER A 29 -3.59 -4.76 3.70
N PHE A 30 -3.23 -6.04 3.60
CA PHE A 30 -4.18 -7.10 3.32
C PHE A 30 -3.86 -8.35 4.16
N LYS A 31 -4.90 -8.97 4.70
CA LYS A 31 -4.80 -10.19 5.50
C LYS A 31 -5.37 -11.36 4.71
N PHE A 32 -4.51 -12.30 4.38
CA PHE A 32 -4.92 -13.53 3.68
C PHE A 32 -5.61 -14.54 4.61
N GLY A 33 -5.41 -14.41 5.93
CA GLY A 33 -5.85 -15.43 6.86
C GLY A 33 -4.98 -16.68 6.79
N LYS A 34 -5.58 -17.85 6.98
CA LYS A 34 -4.86 -19.13 6.87
C LYS A 34 -4.76 -19.56 5.42
N ILE A 35 -3.54 -19.84 4.98
CA ILE A 35 -3.22 -20.28 3.63
C ILE A 35 -2.40 -21.57 3.70
N GLU A 36 -2.51 -22.40 2.68
CA GLU A 36 -1.79 -23.67 2.63
C GLU A 36 -0.34 -23.49 2.20
N GLN A 37 0.55 -24.23 2.80
CA GLN A 37 1.96 -24.25 2.46
C GLN A 37 2.18 -24.60 0.97
N ASN A 38 3.12 -23.92 0.34
CA ASN A 38 3.50 -24.08 -1.07
C ASN A 38 2.38 -23.76 -2.07
N LYS A 39 1.32 -23.11 -1.62
CA LYS A 39 0.29 -22.55 -2.52
C LYS A 39 0.41 -21.03 -2.52
N PRO A 40 1.04 -20.44 -3.54
CA PRO A 40 1.16 -18.98 -3.61
C PRO A 40 -0.19 -18.28 -3.58
N VAL A 41 -0.24 -17.15 -2.92
CA VAL A 41 -1.42 -16.29 -2.85
C VAL A 41 -1.09 -14.91 -3.38
N THR A 42 -2.05 -14.29 -4.01
CA THR A 42 -1.89 -12.99 -4.65
C THR A 42 -2.96 -12.03 -4.19
N HIS A 43 -2.57 -10.79 -3.93
CA HIS A 43 -3.50 -9.69 -3.69
C HIS A 43 -3.18 -8.52 -4.60
N VAL A 44 -4.21 -7.84 -5.06
CA VAL A 44 -4.10 -6.67 -5.95
C VAL A 44 -4.43 -5.42 -5.16
N PHE A 45 -3.44 -4.55 -4.98
CA PHE A 45 -3.63 -3.24 -4.39
C PHE A 45 -3.92 -2.22 -5.48
N THR A 46 -4.95 -1.42 -5.29
CA THR A 46 -5.33 -0.37 -6.24
C THR A 46 -4.93 0.99 -5.71
N PHE A 47 -4.38 1.83 -6.55
CA PHE A 47 -4.06 3.21 -6.21
C PHE A 47 -4.63 4.19 -7.23
N THR A 48 -4.85 5.42 -6.76
CA THR A 48 -5.34 6.53 -7.57
C THR A 48 -4.33 7.65 -7.54
N ASN A 49 -4.05 8.26 -8.68
CA ASN A 49 -3.24 9.48 -8.74
C ASN A 49 -4.14 10.70 -8.50
N ASN A 50 -4.01 11.31 -7.33
CA ASN A 50 -4.72 12.53 -6.95
C ASN A 50 -3.86 13.79 -7.18
N GLY A 51 -2.62 13.62 -7.57
CA GLY A 51 -1.68 14.71 -7.83
C GLY A 51 -1.86 15.32 -9.23
N ALA A 52 -1.22 16.47 -9.45
CA ALA A 52 -1.26 17.15 -10.73
C ALA A 52 -0.33 16.51 -11.77
N LYS A 53 0.70 15.82 -11.33
CA LYS A 53 1.70 15.16 -12.19
C LYS A 53 1.36 13.69 -12.41
N PRO A 54 1.71 13.13 -13.58
CA PRO A 54 1.58 11.68 -13.79
C PRO A 54 2.35 10.90 -12.73
N ALA A 55 1.73 9.86 -12.18
CA ALA A 55 2.37 8.96 -11.23
C ALA A 55 3.06 7.81 -11.98
N VAL A 56 4.36 7.68 -11.77
CA VAL A 56 5.18 6.59 -12.35
C VAL A 56 5.83 5.83 -11.22
N ILE A 57 5.69 4.52 -11.22
CA ILE A 57 6.41 3.68 -10.26
C ILE A 57 7.84 3.52 -10.72
N GLU A 58 8.79 4.04 -9.94
CA GLU A 58 10.22 3.87 -10.21
C GLU A 58 10.67 2.46 -9.88
N PHE A 59 10.26 1.98 -8.70
CA PHE A 59 10.53 0.61 -8.28
C PHE A 59 9.52 0.16 -7.22
N ALA A 60 9.35 -1.14 -7.12
CA ALA A 60 8.69 -1.80 -6.00
C ALA A 60 9.56 -2.97 -5.55
N THR A 61 9.89 -3.00 -4.28
CA THR A 61 10.74 -4.04 -3.70
C THR A 61 10.09 -4.66 -2.48
N ALA A 62 10.18 -5.98 -2.38
CA ALA A 62 9.78 -6.72 -1.19
C ALA A 62 10.96 -6.90 -0.24
N GLU A 63 10.69 -7.03 1.05
CA GLU A 63 11.72 -7.25 2.06
C GLU A 63 12.35 -8.65 2.00
N CYS A 64 11.75 -9.58 1.24
CA CYS A 64 12.29 -10.93 1.03
C CYS A 64 12.00 -11.43 -0.38
N GLY A 65 12.75 -12.44 -0.82
CA GLY A 65 12.50 -13.13 -2.09
C GLY A 65 11.22 -13.98 -2.11
N CYS A 66 10.54 -14.11 -0.97
CA CYS A 66 9.29 -14.84 -0.81
C CYS A 66 8.05 -14.05 -1.30
N THR A 67 8.22 -12.77 -1.57
CA THR A 67 7.15 -11.86 -1.97
C THR A 67 7.57 -11.15 -3.26
N THR A 68 6.70 -11.19 -4.25
CA THR A 68 6.98 -10.61 -5.57
C THR A 68 5.93 -9.56 -5.92
N PRO A 69 6.32 -8.28 -6.03
CA PRO A 69 5.45 -7.25 -6.56
C PRO A 69 5.51 -7.20 -8.10
N GLU A 70 4.36 -7.09 -8.73
CA GLU A 70 4.24 -6.87 -10.17
C GLU A 70 3.47 -5.59 -10.43
N TYR A 71 3.96 -4.74 -11.32
CA TYR A 71 3.38 -3.42 -11.59
C TYR A 71 3.74 -2.94 -12.98
N SER A 72 2.93 -2.02 -13.50
CA SER A 72 3.22 -1.33 -14.75
C SER A 72 4.08 -0.09 -14.51
N LYS A 73 4.98 0.20 -15.41
CA LYS A 73 5.77 1.45 -15.43
C LYS A 73 5.10 2.56 -16.23
N GLU A 74 3.92 2.30 -16.74
CA GLU A 74 3.16 3.32 -17.48
C GLU A 74 2.73 4.46 -16.56
N PRO A 75 2.81 5.72 -17.03
CA PRO A 75 2.35 6.85 -16.24
C PRO A 75 0.84 6.78 -15.96
N VAL A 76 0.48 6.98 -14.71
CA VAL A 76 -0.92 7.06 -14.28
C VAL A 76 -1.29 8.54 -14.20
N LEU A 77 -2.16 8.99 -15.09
CA LEU A 77 -2.57 10.39 -15.17
C LEU A 77 -3.46 10.77 -13.98
N LYS A 78 -3.56 12.08 -13.73
CA LYS A 78 -4.41 12.63 -12.68
C LYS A 78 -5.82 12.05 -12.73
N GLY A 79 -6.31 11.56 -11.60
CA GLY A 79 -7.64 10.98 -11.45
C GLY A 79 -7.77 9.55 -11.97
N LYS A 80 -6.70 8.97 -12.51
CA LYS A 80 -6.68 7.59 -12.99
C LYS A 80 -6.18 6.62 -11.94
N ASN A 81 -6.55 5.37 -12.10
CA ASN A 81 -6.20 4.28 -11.21
C ASN A 81 -5.21 3.31 -11.87
N SER A 82 -4.42 2.65 -11.06
CA SER A 82 -3.63 1.50 -11.48
C SER A 82 -3.51 0.52 -10.33
N THR A 83 -2.85 -0.60 -10.57
CA THR A 83 -2.76 -1.68 -9.60
C THR A 83 -1.34 -2.17 -9.42
N ILE A 84 -1.08 -2.73 -8.24
CA ILE A 84 0.13 -3.49 -7.93
C ILE A 84 -0.31 -4.85 -7.43
N LYS A 85 0.18 -5.89 -8.08
CA LYS A 85 -0.08 -7.26 -7.71
C LYS A 85 1.04 -7.77 -6.83
N VAL A 86 0.72 -8.26 -5.65
CA VAL A 86 1.69 -8.80 -4.70
C VAL A 86 1.42 -10.27 -4.47
N THR A 87 2.40 -11.10 -4.79
CA THR A 87 2.34 -12.55 -4.64
C THR A 87 3.27 -13.02 -3.52
N TYR A 88 2.75 -13.83 -2.62
CA TYR A 88 3.51 -14.49 -1.56
C TYR A 88 3.60 -15.99 -1.84
N ASN A 89 4.81 -16.55 -1.77
CA ASN A 89 5.04 -17.94 -2.18
C ASN A 89 4.57 -19.00 -1.17
N ALA A 90 4.26 -18.61 0.06
CA ALA A 90 3.75 -19.49 1.12
C ALA A 90 4.67 -20.69 1.45
N ALA A 91 5.97 -20.54 1.26
CA ALA A 91 6.90 -21.66 1.45
C ALA A 91 7.16 -21.99 2.93
N ALA A 92 7.18 -20.98 3.80
CA ALA A 92 7.50 -21.16 5.22
C ALA A 92 6.23 -21.26 6.06
N LEU A 93 6.15 -22.26 6.92
CA LEU A 93 5.06 -22.41 7.89
C LEU A 93 5.10 -21.30 8.94
N GLY A 94 3.93 -20.93 9.44
CA GLY A 94 3.76 -19.95 10.50
C GLY A 94 3.18 -18.62 10.04
N THR A 95 3.05 -17.69 10.96
CA THR A 95 2.55 -16.35 10.66
C THR A 95 3.57 -15.56 9.84
N PHE A 96 3.09 -14.75 8.94
CA PHE A 96 3.93 -13.85 8.16
C PHE A 96 3.35 -12.45 8.11
N SER A 97 4.24 -11.48 8.03
CA SER A 97 3.93 -10.09 7.75
C SER A 97 5.05 -9.58 6.83
N LYS A 98 4.72 -9.29 5.59
CA LYS A 98 5.71 -8.89 4.57
C LYS A 98 5.39 -7.52 4.03
N ARG A 99 6.41 -6.69 3.93
CA ARG A 99 6.30 -5.33 3.43
C ARG A 99 6.81 -5.22 2.00
N VAL A 100 6.11 -4.44 1.23
CA VAL A 100 6.51 -4.05 -0.12
C VAL A 100 6.66 -2.54 -0.15
N THR A 101 7.84 -2.08 -0.50
CA THR A 101 8.16 -0.66 -0.60
C THR A 101 8.01 -0.22 -2.04
N ILE A 102 7.18 0.80 -2.26
CA ILE A 102 6.89 1.33 -3.60
C ILE A 102 7.34 2.77 -3.67
N LYS A 103 8.20 3.08 -4.62
CA LYS A 103 8.68 4.43 -4.87
C LYS A 103 8.05 4.97 -6.15
N PHE A 104 7.37 6.10 -6.02
CA PHE A 104 6.86 6.86 -7.16
C PHE A 104 7.79 8.04 -7.48
N ALA A 105 7.94 8.35 -8.75
CA ALA A 105 8.77 9.47 -9.21
C ALA A 105 8.27 10.83 -8.69
N CYS A 106 6.95 10.98 -8.55
CA CYS A 106 6.33 12.24 -8.13
C CYS A 106 6.19 12.39 -6.61
N VAL A 107 6.54 11.38 -5.83
CA VAL A 107 6.37 11.37 -4.37
C VAL A 107 7.72 11.15 -3.71
N ASN A 108 8.09 12.02 -2.77
CA ASN A 108 9.39 11.94 -2.10
C ASN A 108 9.50 10.70 -1.20
N ASP A 109 8.45 10.41 -0.44
CA ASP A 109 8.44 9.29 0.48
C ASP A 109 7.90 8.03 -0.18
N PRO A 110 8.54 6.87 0.03
CA PRO A 110 8.01 5.61 -0.49
C PRO A 110 6.72 5.22 0.25
N VAL A 111 5.84 4.52 -0.46
CA VAL A 111 4.64 3.92 0.11
C VAL A 111 4.95 2.49 0.51
N ILE A 112 4.50 2.09 1.69
CA ILE A 112 4.70 0.73 2.20
C ILE A 112 3.35 0.02 2.23
N LEU A 113 3.27 -1.10 1.51
CA LEU A 113 2.13 -2.02 1.57
C LEU A 113 2.53 -3.24 2.39
N THR A 114 1.57 -3.80 3.11
CA THR A 114 1.81 -4.96 3.98
C THR A 114 0.84 -6.08 3.63
N ILE A 115 1.36 -7.30 3.53
CA ILE A 115 0.54 -8.52 3.46
C ILE A 115 0.81 -9.37 4.68
N GLU A 116 -0.24 -9.95 5.23
CA GLU A 116 -0.18 -10.75 6.44
C GLU A 116 -0.98 -12.03 6.29
N GLY A 117 -0.65 -13.03 7.07
CA GLY A 117 -1.39 -14.26 7.13
C GLY A 117 -0.69 -15.33 7.96
N GLU A 118 -1.21 -16.53 7.87
CA GLU A 118 -0.63 -17.72 8.52
C GLU A 118 -0.57 -18.85 7.51
N VAL A 119 0.63 -19.38 7.30
CA VAL A 119 0.84 -20.55 6.47
C VAL A 119 0.67 -21.80 7.33
N VAL A 120 -0.29 -22.64 6.98
CA VAL A 120 -0.54 -23.90 7.65
C VAL A 120 -0.13 -25.06 6.75
N ALA A 121 0.15 -26.22 7.34
CA ALA A 121 0.47 -27.39 6.57
C ALA A 121 -0.66 -27.71 5.59
N ALA A 122 -0.30 -28.04 4.35
CA ALA A 122 -1.26 -28.46 3.36
C ALA A 122 -2.01 -29.70 3.88
N LYS A 123 -3.36 -29.65 3.79
CA LYS A 123 -4.15 -30.83 4.11
C LYS A 123 -3.74 -31.95 3.17
N PRO A 124 -3.43 -33.15 3.69
CA PRO A 124 -3.24 -34.27 2.81
C PRO A 124 -4.50 -34.40 1.97
N THR A 125 -4.38 -34.13 0.68
CA THR A 125 -5.44 -34.51 -0.23
C THR A 125 -5.65 -35.98 -0.04
N ALA A 126 -6.79 -36.35 0.52
CA ALA A 126 -7.25 -37.72 0.49
C ALA A 126 -7.48 -38.10 -0.97
N LYS A 127 -6.40 -38.16 -1.72
CA LYS A 127 -6.44 -38.84 -2.98
C LYS A 127 -6.50 -40.30 -2.61
N ALA A 128 -7.69 -40.82 -2.60
CA ALA A 128 -7.84 -42.23 -2.79
C ALA A 128 -7.12 -42.55 -4.09
N SER A 129 -5.83 -42.71 -3.99
CA SER A 129 -5.09 -43.28 -5.09
C SER A 129 -5.60 -44.69 -5.28
N LYS A 130 -6.23 -44.87 -6.33
CA LYS A 130 -6.34 -46.15 -7.00
C LYS A 130 -7.17 -46.08 -8.17
#